data_77156105af045006d50ee66265407436
#
_entry.id   77156105af045006d50ee66265407436
#
_cell.length_a   1.000
_cell.length_b   1.000
_cell.length_c   1.000
_cell.angle_alpha   90.00
_cell.angle_beta   90.00
_cell.angle_gamma   90.00
#
_symmetry.space_group_name_H-M   'P 1'
#
loop_
_entity.id
_entity.type
_entity.pdbx_description
1 polymer ?
#
loop_
_entity_poly.entity_id
_entity_poly.type
_entity_poly.pdbx_seq_one_letter_code
_entity_poly.pdbx_strand_id
1 'polypeptide(L)'
;MKLNSYHALNQQMISHTCGNGLKICVFPKAGFKRAYAMLAVNYGSIDISFTHDGELYTSPLGVAHFLEHKVFEQPDGGNALQTFAKTGASPNAFTSKTMTAYHFSGTEKFMKNLEILLDFVMSPYFTDENVRKEQGIIGQEIGMVNDRPSWRVYENLMSAL
;
A
#
# COMPACT_ATOMS: atom_id res chain seq x y z
N MET A 1 22.03 -5.08 11.20
CA MET A 1 22.11 -4.58 9.81
C MET A 1 22.91 -5.55 8.97
N LYS A 2 22.44 -5.88 7.78
CA LYS A 2 23.11 -6.77 6.83
C LYS A 2 23.26 -6.04 5.49
N LEU A 3 24.46 -6.05 4.92
CA LEU A 3 24.75 -5.54 3.57
C LEU A 3 24.77 -6.71 2.59
N ASN A 4 23.96 -6.63 1.55
CA ASN A 4 23.95 -7.58 0.44
C ASN A 4 24.39 -6.84 -0.83
N SER A 5 25.32 -7.42 -1.58
CA SER A 5 25.82 -6.87 -2.84
C SER A 5 25.33 -7.72 -4.02
N TYR A 6 24.71 -7.07 -4.99
CA TYR A 6 24.22 -7.69 -6.22
C TYR A 6 25.10 -7.25 -7.38
N HIS A 7 26.23 -7.95 -7.56
CA HIS A 7 27.28 -7.58 -8.52
C HIS A 7 26.77 -7.48 -9.95
N ALA A 8 25.90 -8.41 -10.37
CA ALA A 8 25.32 -8.40 -11.72
C ALA A 8 24.46 -7.14 -12.01
N LEU A 9 23.93 -6.50 -11.00
CA LEU A 9 23.11 -5.30 -11.10
C LEU A 9 23.85 -4.02 -10.71
N ASN A 10 25.11 -4.14 -10.26
CA ASN A 10 25.88 -3.06 -9.64
C ASN A 10 25.07 -2.35 -8.53
N GLN A 11 24.45 -3.13 -7.64
CA GLN A 11 23.54 -2.64 -6.61
C GLN A 11 23.91 -3.17 -5.24
N GLN A 12 23.65 -2.36 -4.23
CA GLN A 12 23.76 -2.75 -2.83
C GLN A 12 22.38 -2.60 -2.15
N MET A 13 22.07 -3.52 -1.26
CA MET A 13 20.90 -3.46 -0.41
C MET A 13 21.34 -3.57 1.05
N ILE A 14 20.93 -2.63 1.86
CA ILE A 14 21.07 -2.69 3.32
C ILE A 14 19.75 -3.21 3.87
N SER A 15 19.78 -4.29 4.63
CA SER A 15 18.59 -4.85 5.27
C SER A 15 18.73 -4.84 6.79
N HIS A 16 17.59 -4.64 7.46
CA HIS A 16 17.47 -4.68 8.91
C HIS A 16 16.10 -5.25 9.29
N THR A 17 16.05 -6.02 10.37
CA THR A 17 14.80 -6.43 10.99
C THR A 17 14.71 -5.78 12.36
N CYS A 18 13.65 -5.02 12.60
CA CYS A 18 13.38 -4.38 13.87
C CYS A 18 12.92 -5.39 14.93
N GLY A 19 12.96 -5.02 16.20
CA GLY A 19 12.53 -5.89 17.29
C GLY A 19 11.04 -6.31 17.23
N ASN A 20 10.20 -5.51 16.56
CA ASN A 20 8.78 -5.81 16.30
C ASN A 20 8.55 -6.62 15.01
N GLY A 21 9.61 -7.12 14.36
CA GLY A 21 9.51 -7.91 13.13
C GLY A 21 9.46 -7.12 11.83
N LEU A 22 9.37 -5.77 11.86
CA LEU A 22 9.39 -4.95 10.64
C LEU A 22 10.70 -5.14 9.88
N LYS A 23 10.62 -5.49 8.61
CA LYS A 23 11.76 -5.64 7.71
C LYS A 23 11.99 -4.35 6.94
N ILE A 24 13.19 -3.80 7.04
CA ILE A 24 13.60 -2.59 6.33
C ILE A 24 14.63 -2.97 5.27
N CYS A 25 14.42 -2.53 4.04
CA CYS A 25 15.35 -2.66 2.93
C CYS A 25 15.66 -1.28 2.35
N VAL A 26 16.94 -0.93 2.26
CA VAL A 26 17.39 0.34 1.69
C VAL A 26 18.30 0.05 0.50
N PHE A 27 17.99 0.67 -0.64
CA PHE A 27 18.78 0.61 -1.87
C PHE A 27 19.40 1.99 -2.12
N PRO A 28 20.64 2.25 -1.66
CA PRO A 28 21.30 3.53 -1.92
C PRO A 28 21.53 3.74 -3.42
N LYS A 29 21.15 4.91 -3.92
CA LYS A 29 21.29 5.30 -5.33
C LYS A 29 22.06 6.60 -5.43
N ALA A 30 23.39 6.52 -5.48
CA ALA A 30 24.23 7.70 -5.65
C ALA A 30 23.88 8.44 -6.95
N GLY A 31 23.83 9.76 -6.91
CA GLY A 31 23.53 10.63 -8.05
C GLY A 31 22.04 10.80 -8.37
N PHE A 32 21.15 10.06 -7.75
CA PHE A 32 19.70 10.27 -7.92
C PHE A 32 19.20 11.35 -6.96
N LYS A 33 18.48 12.33 -7.51
CA LYS A 33 17.83 13.40 -6.72
C LYS A 33 16.49 12.95 -6.16
N ARG A 34 15.78 12.06 -6.87
CA ARG A 34 14.49 11.54 -6.43
C ARG A 34 14.68 10.35 -5.50
N ALA A 35 14.09 10.43 -4.33
CA ALA A 35 13.99 9.33 -3.40
C ALA A 35 12.59 8.70 -3.48
N TYR A 36 12.50 7.44 -3.08
CA TYR A 36 11.29 6.63 -3.06
C TYR A 36 11.24 5.86 -1.74
N ALA A 37 10.07 5.79 -1.13
CA ALA A 37 9.81 4.92 0.00
C ALA A 37 8.49 4.19 -0.19
N MET A 38 8.45 2.93 0.28
CA MET A 38 7.26 2.07 0.24
C MET A 38 7.13 1.37 1.58
N LEU A 39 5.90 1.36 2.11
CA LEU A 39 5.49 0.47 3.18
C LEU A 39 4.53 -0.56 2.58
N ALA A 40 4.91 -1.84 2.68
CA ALA A 40 4.12 -2.95 2.13
C ALA A 40 3.65 -3.87 3.27
N VAL A 41 2.42 -4.32 3.16
CA VAL A 41 1.80 -5.30 4.04
C VAL A 41 1.55 -6.58 3.23
N ASN A 42 1.91 -7.73 3.78
CA ASN A 42 1.65 -9.03 3.18
C ASN A 42 0.18 -9.43 3.39
N TYR A 43 -0.70 -8.63 2.79
CA TYR A 43 -2.15 -8.80 2.77
C TYR A 43 -2.68 -8.26 1.45
N GLY A 44 -3.24 -9.13 0.62
CA GLY A 44 -3.72 -8.79 -0.72
C GLY A 44 -5.10 -9.37 -1.01
N SER A 45 -5.54 -9.32 -2.26
CA SER A 45 -6.91 -9.68 -2.63
C SER A 45 -7.25 -11.17 -2.48
N ILE A 46 -6.27 -12.06 -2.36
CA ILE A 46 -6.48 -13.49 -2.13
C ILE A 46 -6.50 -13.87 -0.64
N ASP A 47 -6.10 -12.96 0.26
CA ASP A 47 -6.01 -13.21 1.70
C ASP A 47 -7.40 -13.01 2.36
N ILE A 48 -8.36 -13.83 1.96
CA ILE A 48 -9.74 -13.77 2.46
C ILE A 48 -9.94 -14.53 3.78
N SER A 49 -9.00 -15.40 4.16
CA SER A 49 -9.02 -16.10 5.44
C SER A 49 -7.62 -16.16 6.01
N PHE A 50 -7.48 -15.78 7.28
CA PHE A 50 -6.21 -15.80 8.00
C PHE A 50 -6.42 -16.06 9.49
N THR A 51 -5.39 -16.57 10.16
CA THR A 51 -5.41 -16.77 11.61
C THR A 51 -4.62 -15.68 12.30
N HIS A 52 -5.22 -15.03 13.29
CA HIS A 52 -4.58 -14.06 14.17
C HIS A 52 -4.91 -14.42 15.64
N ASP A 53 -3.89 -14.49 16.48
CA ASP A 53 -3.99 -14.88 17.89
C ASP A 53 -4.76 -16.20 18.13
N GLY A 54 -4.64 -17.15 17.17
CA GLY A 54 -5.30 -18.46 17.24
C GLY A 54 -6.76 -18.48 16.76
N GLU A 55 -7.31 -17.34 16.40
CA GLU A 55 -8.67 -17.21 15.85
C GLU A 55 -8.64 -17.10 14.32
N LEU A 56 -9.58 -17.79 13.66
CA LEU A 56 -9.77 -17.72 12.21
C LEU A 56 -10.66 -16.54 11.84
N TYR A 57 -10.13 -15.65 11.04
CA TYR A 57 -10.86 -14.52 10.46
C TYR A 57 -11.14 -14.78 8.98
N THR A 58 -12.35 -14.46 8.54
CA THR A 58 -12.73 -14.51 7.13
C THR A 58 -13.33 -13.16 6.76
N SER A 59 -12.81 -12.56 5.70
CA SER A 59 -13.23 -11.25 5.19
C SER A 59 -13.95 -11.41 3.84
N PRO A 60 -14.87 -10.51 3.50
CA PRO A 60 -15.42 -10.43 2.14
C PRO A 60 -14.34 -10.21 1.09
N LEU A 61 -14.60 -10.59 -0.16
CA LEU A 61 -13.76 -10.25 -1.29
C LEU A 61 -13.63 -8.73 -1.43
N GLY A 62 -12.41 -8.26 -1.76
CA GLY A 62 -12.13 -6.85 -1.99
C GLY A 62 -11.77 -6.04 -0.75
N VAL A 63 -11.74 -6.63 0.45
CA VAL A 63 -11.38 -5.90 1.69
C VAL A 63 -9.98 -5.31 1.62
N ALA A 64 -9.00 -5.99 1.04
CA ALA A 64 -7.64 -5.45 0.90
C ALA A 64 -7.63 -4.14 0.07
N HIS A 65 -8.34 -4.11 -1.05
CA HIS A 65 -8.49 -2.93 -1.89
C HIS A 65 -9.31 -1.82 -1.18
N PHE A 66 -10.37 -2.21 -0.47
CA PHE A 66 -11.13 -1.28 0.35
C PHE A 66 -10.24 -0.59 1.41
N LEU A 67 -9.40 -1.35 2.10
CA LEU A 67 -8.48 -0.81 3.09
C LEU A 67 -7.44 0.12 2.46
N GLU A 68 -6.96 -0.19 1.26
CA GLU A 68 -6.04 0.67 0.52
C GLU A 68 -6.60 2.08 0.37
N HIS A 69 -7.83 2.22 -0.10
CA HIS A 69 -8.51 3.52 -0.24
C HIS A 69 -8.72 4.18 1.12
N LYS A 70 -9.21 3.39 2.07
CA LYS A 70 -9.71 3.90 3.35
C LYS A 70 -8.64 4.48 4.24
N VAL A 71 -7.44 3.92 4.23
CA VAL A 71 -6.32 4.33 5.08
C VAL A 71 -5.88 5.78 4.80
N PHE A 72 -6.13 6.33 3.61
CA PHE A 72 -5.82 7.74 3.29
C PHE A 72 -6.71 8.76 4.02
N GLU A 73 -7.89 8.37 4.48
CA GLU A 73 -8.77 9.29 5.21
C GLU A 73 -8.27 9.54 6.65
N GLN A 74 -8.39 10.78 7.09
CA GLN A 74 -7.89 11.25 8.39
C GLN A 74 -9.05 11.68 9.30
N PRO A 75 -8.87 11.64 10.64
CA PRO A 75 -9.92 12.00 11.60
C PRO A 75 -10.44 13.44 11.48
N ASP A 76 -9.62 14.35 10.96
CA ASP A 76 -9.96 15.76 10.75
C ASP A 76 -10.79 15.99 9.46
N GLY A 77 -11.20 14.92 8.78
CA GLY A 77 -11.89 14.98 7.49
C GLY A 77 -10.95 15.26 6.32
N GLY A 78 -9.65 15.35 6.56
CA GLY A 78 -8.63 15.50 5.54
C GLY A 78 -8.27 14.16 4.87
N ASN A 79 -7.30 14.27 3.96
CA ASN A 79 -6.74 13.10 3.26
C ASN A 79 -5.21 13.22 3.25
N ALA A 80 -4.52 12.11 3.52
CA ALA A 80 -3.05 12.07 3.54
C ALA A 80 -2.42 12.57 2.22
N LEU A 81 -3.09 12.40 1.08
CA LEU A 81 -2.65 12.93 -0.22
C LEU A 81 -2.44 14.45 -0.18
N GLN A 82 -3.31 15.19 0.52
CA GLN A 82 -3.19 16.65 0.66
C GLN A 82 -1.98 17.04 1.50
N THR A 83 -1.64 16.22 2.51
CA THR A 83 -0.47 16.44 3.35
C THR A 83 0.82 16.23 2.55
N PHE A 84 0.89 15.22 1.69
CA PHE A 84 2.00 15.03 0.76
C PHE A 84 2.12 16.16 -0.27
N ALA A 85 1.01 16.68 -0.78
CA ALA A 85 1.02 17.80 -1.73
C ALA A 85 1.73 19.03 -1.14
N LYS A 86 1.58 19.31 0.17
CA LYS A 86 2.27 20.40 0.87
C LYS A 86 3.80 20.23 0.94
N THR A 87 4.30 19.02 0.75
CA THR A 87 5.74 18.70 0.77
C THR A 87 6.33 18.54 -0.63
N GLY A 88 5.51 18.56 -1.68
CA GLY A 88 5.91 18.34 -3.06
C GLY A 88 6.19 16.87 -3.40
N ALA A 89 5.81 15.94 -2.54
CA ALA A 89 5.91 14.50 -2.81
C ALA A 89 4.69 13.99 -3.59
N SER A 90 4.91 12.90 -4.34
CA SER A 90 3.87 12.20 -5.10
C SER A 90 3.56 10.85 -4.40
N PRO A 91 2.51 10.77 -3.59
CA PRO A 91 2.07 9.53 -2.97
C PRO A 91 1.27 8.68 -3.95
N ASN A 92 1.24 7.38 -3.69
CA ASN A 92 0.33 6.44 -4.34
C ASN A 92 0.20 5.17 -3.49
N ALA A 93 -0.75 4.30 -3.86
CA ALA A 93 -0.90 2.98 -3.28
C ALA A 93 -1.32 1.98 -4.36
N PHE A 94 -1.23 0.71 -4.05
CA PHE A 94 -1.79 -0.35 -4.87
C PHE A 94 -2.07 -1.60 -4.04
N THR A 95 -3.09 -2.34 -4.43
CA THR A 95 -3.38 -3.68 -3.96
C THR A 95 -3.14 -4.69 -5.07
N SER A 96 -2.35 -5.71 -4.76
CA SER A 96 -2.11 -6.87 -5.61
C SER A 96 -2.79 -8.11 -5.03
N LYS A 97 -2.55 -9.27 -5.62
CA LYS A 97 -3.07 -10.54 -5.09
C LYS A 97 -2.52 -10.87 -3.71
N THR A 98 -1.26 -10.53 -3.41
CA THR A 98 -0.55 -10.95 -2.19
C THR A 98 -0.06 -9.81 -1.31
N MET A 99 -0.24 -8.56 -1.70
CA MET A 99 0.20 -7.41 -0.89
C MET A 99 -0.62 -6.17 -1.15
N THR A 100 -0.68 -5.31 -0.16
CA THR A 100 -1.08 -3.91 -0.28
C THR A 100 0.12 -3.03 0.06
N ALA A 101 0.38 -2.01 -0.74
CA ALA A 101 1.54 -1.14 -0.57
C ALA A 101 1.16 0.33 -0.73
N TYR A 102 1.73 1.14 0.15
CA TYR A 102 1.63 2.60 0.16
C TYR A 102 3.01 3.18 -0.07
N HIS A 103 3.15 4.16 -0.92
CA HIS A 103 4.45 4.69 -1.27
C HIS A 103 4.41 6.16 -1.64
N PHE A 104 5.57 6.79 -1.62
CA PHE A 104 5.75 8.11 -2.20
C PHE A 104 7.06 8.22 -2.95
N SER A 105 7.14 9.18 -3.84
CA SER A 105 8.39 9.65 -4.43
C SER A 105 8.50 11.16 -4.31
N GLY A 106 9.72 11.65 -4.12
CA GLY A 106 9.97 13.10 -3.99
C GLY A 106 11.45 13.43 -4.10
N THR A 107 11.75 14.71 -4.27
CA THR A 107 13.13 15.21 -4.35
C THR A 107 13.60 15.90 -3.07
N GLU A 108 12.66 16.23 -2.19
CA GLU A 108 12.93 16.98 -0.97
C GLU A 108 12.16 16.40 0.24
N LYS A 109 12.55 16.80 1.42
CA LYS A 109 11.85 16.50 2.69
C LYS A 109 11.57 14.99 2.91
N PHE A 110 12.50 14.12 2.48
CA PHE A 110 12.31 12.67 2.52
C PHE A 110 11.85 12.18 3.90
N MET A 111 12.54 12.58 4.98
CA MET A 111 12.19 12.11 6.34
C MET A 111 10.78 12.57 6.74
N LYS A 112 10.39 13.81 6.40
CA LYS A 112 9.04 14.29 6.69
C LYS A 112 7.98 13.51 5.91
N ASN A 113 8.25 13.17 4.66
CA ASN A 113 7.36 12.34 3.85
C ASN A 113 7.29 10.89 4.36
N LEU A 114 8.39 10.37 4.87
CA LEU A 114 8.42 9.04 5.51
C LEU A 114 7.58 9.03 6.81
N GLU A 115 7.69 10.05 7.64
CA GLU A 115 6.81 10.22 8.81
C GLU A 115 5.33 10.24 8.39
N ILE A 116 4.96 11.05 7.41
CA ILE A 116 3.58 11.11 6.90
C ILE A 116 3.12 9.73 6.42
N LEU A 117 3.97 8.99 5.68
CA LEU A 117 3.65 7.65 5.21
C LEU A 117 3.35 6.69 6.37
N LEU A 118 4.22 6.68 7.37
CA LEU A 118 4.05 5.80 8.53
C LEU A 118 2.83 6.20 9.37
N ASP A 119 2.64 7.49 9.61
CA ASP A 119 1.54 7.99 10.43
C ASP A 119 0.18 7.60 9.86
N PHE A 120 -0.08 7.84 8.56
CA PHE A 120 -1.39 7.56 8.00
C PHE A 120 -1.66 6.06 7.84
N VAL A 121 -0.64 5.26 7.50
CA VAL A 121 -0.83 3.82 7.35
C VAL A 121 -1.03 3.13 8.70
N MET A 122 -0.38 3.62 9.75
CA MET A 122 -0.46 3.02 11.09
C MET A 122 -1.59 3.57 11.97
N SER A 123 -2.31 4.59 11.50
CA SER A 123 -3.40 5.23 12.23
C SER A 123 -4.70 5.27 11.42
N PRO A 124 -5.22 4.12 10.98
CA PRO A 124 -6.43 4.07 10.16
C PRO A 124 -7.63 4.63 10.92
N TYR A 125 -8.49 5.37 10.21
CA TYR A 125 -9.69 5.99 10.77
C TYR A 125 -10.95 5.46 10.07
N PHE A 126 -11.83 4.83 10.85
CA PHE A 126 -13.07 4.24 10.37
C PHE A 126 -14.27 4.78 11.13
N THR A 127 -15.31 5.14 10.40
CA THR A 127 -16.67 5.40 10.89
C THR A 127 -17.67 4.71 9.97
N ASP A 128 -18.88 4.44 10.46
CA ASP A 128 -19.92 3.85 9.62
C ASP A 128 -20.24 4.70 8.39
N GLU A 129 -20.17 6.02 8.53
CA GLU A 129 -20.42 6.96 7.46
C GLU A 129 -19.36 6.88 6.37
N ASN A 130 -18.08 6.96 6.77
CA ASN A 130 -16.98 6.96 5.81
C ASN A 130 -16.79 5.58 5.15
N VAL A 131 -17.11 4.49 5.84
CA VAL A 131 -17.15 3.14 5.28
C VAL A 131 -18.21 3.01 4.21
N ARG A 132 -19.45 3.46 4.48
CA ARG A 132 -20.55 3.42 3.49
C ARG A 132 -20.26 4.26 2.26
N LYS A 133 -19.67 5.44 2.45
CA LYS A 133 -19.26 6.31 1.35
C LYS A 133 -18.24 5.60 0.44
N GLU A 134 -17.22 4.98 1.01
CA GLU A 134 -16.19 4.29 0.25
C GLU A 134 -16.71 3.04 -0.47
N GLN A 135 -17.63 2.30 0.13
CA GLN A 135 -18.31 1.19 -0.53
C GLN A 135 -19.00 1.63 -1.82
N GLY A 136 -19.60 2.83 -1.83
CA GLY A 136 -20.22 3.40 -3.04
C GLY A 136 -19.19 3.73 -4.13
N ILE A 137 -18.03 4.27 -3.76
CA ILE A 137 -16.93 4.63 -4.68
C ILE A 137 -16.38 3.36 -5.32
N ILE A 138 -16.01 2.37 -4.50
CA ILE A 138 -15.46 1.09 -4.97
C ILE A 138 -16.48 0.33 -5.84
N GLY A 139 -17.77 0.38 -5.50
CA GLY A 139 -18.82 -0.20 -6.33
C GLY A 139 -18.85 0.37 -7.75
N GLN A 140 -18.66 1.69 -7.90
CA GLN A 140 -18.56 2.35 -9.21
C GLN A 140 -17.26 1.95 -9.93
N GLU A 141 -16.14 1.85 -9.24
CA GLU A 141 -14.86 1.43 -9.80
C GLU A 141 -14.93 -0.01 -10.32
N ILE A 142 -15.51 -0.93 -9.56
CA ILE A 142 -15.75 -2.32 -10.00
C ILE A 142 -16.57 -2.33 -11.28
N GLY A 143 -17.63 -1.49 -11.37
CA GLY A 143 -18.43 -1.33 -12.59
C GLY A 143 -17.58 -0.93 -13.78
N MET A 144 -16.75 0.13 -13.63
CA MET A 144 -15.87 0.60 -14.69
C MET A 144 -14.82 -0.44 -15.14
N VAL A 145 -14.31 -1.24 -14.21
CA VAL A 145 -13.34 -2.29 -14.50
C VAL A 145 -14.00 -3.45 -15.23
N ASN A 146 -15.21 -3.85 -14.81
CA ASN A 146 -15.99 -4.92 -15.42
C ASN A 146 -16.43 -4.59 -16.85
N ASP A 147 -16.56 -3.31 -17.21
CA ASP A 147 -16.84 -2.86 -18.56
C ASP A 147 -15.65 -2.96 -19.52
N ARG A 148 -14.44 -3.36 -19.03
CA ARG A 148 -13.26 -3.57 -19.85
C ARG A 148 -13.15 -5.03 -20.32
N PRO A 149 -13.32 -5.33 -21.62
CA PRO A 149 -13.30 -6.72 -22.10
C PRO A 149 -12.01 -7.45 -21.81
N SER A 150 -10.86 -6.77 -21.93
CA SER A 150 -9.54 -7.36 -21.66
C SER A 150 -9.38 -7.79 -20.19
N TRP A 151 -9.94 -7.02 -19.26
CA TRP A 151 -9.94 -7.37 -17.83
C TRP A 151 -10.83 -8.58 -17.57
N ARG A 152 -12.01 -8.63 -18.14
CA ARG A 152 -12.91 -9.80 -18.01
C ARG A 152 -12.29 -11.08 -18.52
N VAL A 153 -11.58 -11.02 -19.65
CA VAL A 153 -10.83 -12.19 -20.18
C VAL A 153 -9.77 -12.64 -19.20
N TYR A 154 -9.01 -11.69 -18.62
CA TYR A 154 -7.98 -12.01 -17.64
C TYR A 154 -8.58 -12.64 -16.38
N GLU A 155 -9.61 -12.04 -15.79
CA GLU A 155 -10.26 -12.56 -14.57
C GLU A 155 -10.88 -13.93 -14.81
N ASN A 156 -11.56 -14.15 -15.95
CA ASN A 156 -12.14 -15.45 -16.30
C ASN A 156 -11.04 -16.51 -16.45
N LEU A 157 -9.91 -16.16 -17.05
CA LEU A 157 -8.77 -17.06 -17.15
C LEU A 157 -8.20 -17.43 -15.79
N MET A 158 -8.00 -16.43 -14.93
CA MET A 158 -7.48 -16.64 -13.56
C MET A 158 -8.43 -17.45 -12.68
N SER A 159 -9.73 -17.36 -12.92
CA SER A 159 -10.75 -18.13 -12.19
C SER A 159 -10.86 -19.58 -12.68
N ALA A 160 -10.37 -19.87 -13.88
CA ALA A 160 -10.41 -21.21 -14.48
C ALA A 160 -9.14 -22.04 -14.16
N LEU A 161 -8.10 -21.44 -13.59
CA LEU A 161 -6.84 -22.05 -13.18
C LEU A 161 -6.88 -22.52 -11.72
#